data_54842c20f150a93f38210aa5c07183ac
#
_entry.id   54842c20f150a93f38210aa5c07183ac
#
_cell.length_a   1.000
_cell.length_b   1.000
_cell.length_c   1.000
_cell.angle_alpha   90.00
_cell.angle_beta   90.00
_cell.angle_gamma   90.00
#
_symmetry.space_group_name_H-M   'P 1'
#
loop_
_entity.id
_entity.type
_entity.pdbx_description
1 polymer ?
#
loop_
_entity_poly.entity_id
_entity_poly.type
_entity_poly.pdbx_seq_one_letter_code
_entity_poly.pdbx_strand_id
1 'polypeptide(L)'
;MIAENGLLKFREPEGGTRFRMVIAGDVCPCREGEKIVAEGRSAGLFAKVAPFLNEADLRVVQWETPLCEPENPIPKSGPNLYALPSSAELAAAGGFEVALLANNHTGDYGPEMLLQTIDVLNRRGIRTVGAGANLEEAEKPLTLTAGGEKIAIFNFCEHEFGTAQENMPGSAPQLPLRNLRAVAEAARSADRVVVALHGGHE
;
A
#
# COMPACT_ATOMS: atom_id res chain seq x y z
N MET A 1 20.20 -8.19 16.24
CA MET A 1 21.20 -9.18 15.74
C MET A 1 20.84 -9.44 14.28
N ILE A 2 21.70 -9.12 13.32
CA ILE A 2 21.45 -9.36 11.89
C ILE A 2 22.00 -10.74 11.58
N ALA A 3 21.15 -11.65 11.10
CA ALA A 3 21.62 -12.96 10.65
C ALA A 3 22.27 -12.87 9.26
N GLU A 4 23.16 -13.79 8.90
CA GLU A 4 23.98 -13.76 7.68
C GLU A 4 23.21 -13.62 6.34
N ASN A 5 21.90 -13.80 6.35
CA ASN A 5 21.02 -13.71 5.16
C ASN A 5 20.05 -12.51 5.21
N GLY A 6 20.35 -11.48 6.01
CA GLY A 6 19.48 -10.30 6.16
C GLY A 6 18.22 -10.54 7.02
N LEU A 7 18.06 -11.72 7.61
CA LEU A 7 16.94 -12.02 8.48
C LEU A 7 17.18 -11.45 9.89
N LEU A 8 16.31 -10.56 10.34
CA LEU A 8 16.32 -10.02 11.69
C LEU A 8 15.37 -10.84 12.58
N LYS A 9 15.92 -11.62 13.52
CA LYS A 9 15.13 -12.35 14.51
C LYS A 9 15.07 -11.57 15.81
N PHE A 10 13.90 -11.13 16.23
CA PHE A 10 13.69 -10.44 17.50
C PHE A 10 13.34 -11.40 18.64
N ARG A 11 12.65 -12.49 18.33
CA ARG A 11 12.20 -13.50 19.29
C ARG A 11 11.92 -14.82 18.57
N GLU A 12 12.33 -15.93 19.15
CA GLU A 12 11.85 -17.24 18.71
C GLU A 12 10.43 -17.44 19.26
N PRO A 13 9.46 -17.83 18.42
CA PRO A 13 8.11 -18.11 18.91
C PRO A 13 8.12 -19.36 19.80
N GLU A 14 7.68 -19.22 21.04
CA GLU A 14 7.43 -20.34 21.92
C GLU A 14 6.10 -21.00 21.54
N GLY A 15 6.17 -22.03 20.70
CA GLY A 15 5.06 -22.91 20.36
C GLY A 15 3.79 -22.19 19.89
N GLY A 16 3.63 -21.95 18.60
CA GLY A 16 2.45 -21.32 18.03
C GLY A 16 2.47 -21.33 16.50
N THR A 17 1.35 -20.98 15.91
CA THR A 17 1.22 -20.81 14.47
C THR A 17 2.11 -19.63 14.03
N ARG A 18 3.02 -19.88 13.12
CA ARG A 18 3.83 -18.80 12.53
C ARG A 18 2.97 -18.04 11.54
N PHE A 19 2.79 -16.75 11.78
CA PHE A 19 2.22 -15.82 10.80
C PHE A 19 3.35 -15.21 9.97
N ARG A 20 3.23 -15.29 8.66
CA ARG A 20 4.21 -14.73 7.72
C ARG A 20 3.56 -13.65 6.87
N MET A 21 4.09 -12.45 6.96
CA MET A 21 3.67 -11.32 6.14
C MET A 21 4.83 -10.88 5.24
N VAL A 22 4.52 -10.65 3.97
CA VAL A 22 5.44 -10.01 3.02
C VAL A 22 4.95 -8.60 2.75
N ILE A 23 5.82 -7.63 2.92
CA ILE A 23 5.58 -6.23 2.54
C ILE A 23 6.58 -5.90 1.46
N ALA A 24 6.10 -5.70 0.24
CA ALA A 24 6.90 -5.21 -0.87
C ALA A 24 6.99 -3.68 -0.82
N GLY A 25 8.08 -3.14 -1.37
CA GLY A 25 8.27 -1.71 -1.53
C GLY A 25 7.39 -1.12 -2.63
N ASP A 26 7.84 0.03 -3.15
CA ASP A 26 7.08 0.83 -4.10
C ASP A 26 6.91 0.13 -5.45
N VAL A 27 5.68 0.01 -5.89
CA VAL A 27 5.29 -0.45 -7.22
C VAL A 27 4.71 0.73 -7.99
N CYS A 28 5.46 1.13 -9.01
CA CYS A 28 5.11 2.18 -9.95
C CYS A 28 5.01 1.56 -11.36
N PRO A 29 3.85 1.06 -11.79
CA PRO A 29 3.71 0.29 -13.03
C PRO A 29 3.63 1.15 -14.29
N CYS A 30 4.18 2.35 -14.27
CA CYS A 30 4.22 3.21 -15.45
C CYS A 30 5.21 2.71 -16.51
N ARG A 31 5.08 3.17 -17.76
CA ARG A 31 5.98 2.88 -18.88
C ARG A 31 6.15 1.39 -19.18
N GLU A 32 7.25 0.76 -18.74
CA GLU A 32 7.51 -0.66 -18.98
C GLU A 32 6.52 -1.58 -18.26
N GLY A 33 6.03 -1.18 -17.08
CA GLY A 33 4.98 -1.92 -16.37
C GLY A 33 3.69 -2.03 -17.19
N GLU A 34 3.26 -0.95 -17.82
CA GLU A 34 2.08 -0.94 -18.71
C GLU A 34 2.26 -1.85 -19.92
N LYS A 35 3.46 -1.87 -20.54
CA LYS A 35 3.77 -2.78 -21.65
C LYS A 35 3.71 -4.24 -21.21
N ILE A 36 4.27 -4.57 -20.04
CA ILE A 36 4.23 -5.92 -19.49
C ILE A 36 2.78 -6.38 -19.30
N VAL A 37 1.91 -5.50 -18.79
CA VAL A 37 0.47 -5.78 -18.65
C VAL A 37 -0.20 -5.98 -19.99
N ALA A 38 0.02 -5.05 -20.94
CA ALA A 38 -0.57 -5.10 -22.28
C ALA A 38 -0.16 -6.36 -23.06
N GLU A 39 1.04 -6.88 -22.82
CA GLU A 39 1.56 -8.11 -23.41
C GLU A 39 1.17 -9.39 -22.65
N GLY A 40 0.39 -9.28 -21.56
CA GLY A 40 -0.04 -10.42 -20.75
C GLY A 40 1.09 -11.12 -20.00
N ARG A 41 2.19 -10.40 -19.69
CA ARG A 41 3.40 -10.94 -19.06
C ARG A 41 3.52 -10.66 -17.56
N SER A 42 2.46 -10.17 -16.94
CA SER A 42 2.44 -9.76 -15.51
C SER A 42 2.94 -10.85 -14.55
N ALA A 43 2.52 -12.08 -14.74
CA ALA A 43 2.96 -13.21 -13.89
C ALA A 43 4.47 -13.46 -13.96
N GLY A 44 5.09 -13.24 -15.12
CA GLY A 44 6.52 -13.43 -15.33
C GLY A 44 7.38 -12.46 -14.52
N LEU A 45 6.85 -11.27 -14.20
CA LEU A 45 7.55 -10.26 -13.41
C LEU A 45 7.88 -10.76 -12.01
N PHE A 46 6.99 -11.55 -11.41
CA PHE A 46 7.12 -12.06 -10.05
C PHE A 46 7.76 -13.45 -9.96
N ALA A 47 8.11 -14.09 -11.09
CA ALA A 47 8.56 -15.49 -11.11
C ALA A 47 9.73 -15.80 -10.14
N LYS A 48 10.69 -14.88 -10.02
CA LYS A 48 11.85 -15.07 -9.13
C LYS A 48 11.53 -14.90 -7.64
N VAL A 49 10.52 -14.11 -7.29
CA VAL A 49 10.10 -13.85 -5.91
C VAL A 49 8.86 -14.65 -5.50
N ALA A 50 8.21 -15.31 -6.46
CA ALA A 50 7.02 -16.12 -6.21
C ALA A 50 7.18 -17.15 -5.09
N PRO A 51 8.33 -17.84 -4.91
CA PRO A 51 8.51 -18.75 -3.78
C PRO A 51 8.32 -18.09 -2.41
N PHE A 52 8.81 -16.85 -2.26
CA PHE A 52 8.66 -16.08 -1.02
C PHE A 52 7.22 -15.55 -0.85
N LEU A 53 6.62 -15.06 -1.94
CA LEU A 53 5.24 -14.57 -1.93
C LEU A 53 4.25 -15.69 -1.59
N ASN A 54 4.43 -16.88 -2.17
CA ASN A 54 3.52 -18.02 -1.97
C ASN A 54 3.57 -18.62 -0.56
N GLU A 55 4.64 -18.38 0.19
CA GLU A 55 4.75 -18.82 1.58
C GLU A 55 4.12 -17.84 2.59
N ALA A 56 3.69 -16.67 2.14
CA ALA A 56 3.10 -15.65 3.00
C ALA A 56 1.61 -15.89 3.25
N ASP A 57 1.18 -15.66 4.49
CA ASP A 57 -0.23 -15.62 4.89
C ASP A 57 -0.89 -14.30 4.47
N LEU A 58 -0.10 -13.26 4.24
CA LEU A 58 -0.55 -11.93 3.80
C LEU A 58 0.54 -11.23 2.97
N ARG A 59 0.16 -10.72 1.80
CA ARG A 59 1.03 -9.96 0.89
C ARG A 59 0.53 -8.54 0.74
N VAL A 60 1.40 -7.60 1.05
CA VAL A 60 1.16 -6.16 1.04
C VAL A 60 2.12 -5.49 0.08
N VAL A 61 1.67 -4.49 -0.65
CA VAL A 61 2.50 -3.71 -1.59
C VAL A 61 2.24 -2.22 -1.42
N GLN A 62 3.28 -1.40 -1.51
CA GLN A 62 3.12 0.04 -1.66
C GLN A 62 2.80 0.34 -3.13
N TRP A 63 1.60 0.86 -3.39
CA TRP A 63 1.17 1.22 -4.74
C TRP A 63 1.35 2.73 -4.96
N GLU A 64 2.30 3.11 -5.80
CA GLU A 64 2.81 4.48 -5.84
C GLU A 64 2.25 5.33 -6.99
N THR A 65 1.25 4.86 -7.72
CA THR A 65 0.64 5.63 -8.82
C THR A 65 -0.87 5.67 -8.75
N PRO A 66 -1.52 6.78 -9.15
CA PRO A 66 -2.93 6.74 -9.47
C PRO A 66 -3.17 5.85 -10.71
N LEU A 67 -4.27 5.15 -10.71
CA LEU A 67 -4.75 4.30 -11.81
C LEU A 67 -5.77 5.10 -12.64
N CYS A 68 -5.27 5.84 -13.62
CA CYS A 68 -6.10 6.75 -14.42
C CYS A 68 -5.55 6.94 -15.84
N GLU A 69 -6.35 7.57 -16.68
CA GLU A 69 -5.84 8.20 -17.90
C GLU A 69 -5.08 9.50 -17.54
N PRO A 70 -4.01 9.85 -18.27
CA PRO A 70 -3.11 10.96 -17.89
C PRO A 70 -3.66 12.34 -18.25
N GLU A 71 -4.86 12.66 -17.80
CA GLU A 71 -5.50 13.94 -18.02
C GLU A 71 -5.44 14.84 -16.78
N ASN A 72 -5.09 16.13 -16.97
CA ASN A 72 -5.12 17.14 -15.92
C ASN A 72 -4.29 16.83 -14.66
N PRO A 73 -2.95 16.65 -14.78
CA PRO A 73 -2.10 16.46 -13.62
C PRO A 73 -2.11 17.67 -12.69
N ILE A 74 -1.94 17.46 -11.38
CA ILE A 74 -1.81 18.57 -10.44
C ILE A 74 -0.51 19.35 -10.68
N PRO A 75 -0.49 20.67 -10.43
CA PRO A 75 0.75 21.44 -10.44
C PRO A 75 1.57 21.10 -9.19
N LYS A 76 2.76 20.52 -9.39
CA LYS A 76 3.73 20.24 -8.32
C LYS A 76 5.16 20.30 -8.85
N SER A 77 6.14 20.35 -7.94
CA SER A 77 7.53 20.09 -8.27
C SER A 77 7.75 18.58 -8.43
N GLY A 78 8.57 18.18 -9.40
CA GLY A 78 8.81 16.79 -9.73
C GLY A 78 7.81 16.19 -10.74
N PRO A 79 7.96 14.92 -11.10
CA PRO A 79 7.11 14.27 -12.09
C PRO A 79 5.72 13.94 -11.54
N ASN A 80 4.72 14.01 -12.42
CA ASN A 80 3.43 13.39 -12.16
C ASN A 80 3.48 11.95 -12.72
N LEU A 81 3.21 10.97 -11.88
CA LEU A 81 3.19 9.56 -12.24
C LEU A 81 1.75 9.09 -12.41
N TYR A 82 1.52 8.18 -13.35
CA TYR A 82 0.24 7.50 -13.54
C TYR A 82 0.47 6.09 -14.09
N ALA A 83 -0.52 5.27 -13.98
CA ALA A 83 -0.63 4.03 -14.74
C ALA A 83 -2.08 3.81 -15.18
N LEU A 84 -2.27 3.13 -16.31
CA LEU A 84 -3.62 2.80 -16.78
C LEU A 84 -4.33 1.88 -15.78
N PRO A 85 -5.67 1.94 -15.67
CA PRO A 85 -6.44 1.07 -14.77
C PRO A 85 -6.18 -0.44 -14.95
N SER A 86 -5.81 -0.87 -16.16
CA SER A 86 -5.39 -2.24 -16.44
C SER A 86 -4.15 -2.67 -15.66
N SER A 87 -3.29 -1.73 -15.28
CA SER A 87 -2.04 -2.00 -14.56
C SER A 87 -2.25 -2.54 -13.13
N ALA A 88 -3.45 -2.43 -12.58
CA ALA A 88 -3.83 -3.14 -11.34
C ALA A 88 -3.67 -4.66 -11.45
N GLU A 89 -3.58 -5.20 -12.67
CA GLU A 89 -3.23 -6.59 -12.95
C GLU A 89 -1.89 -7.00 -12.33
N LEU A 90 -0.93 -6.08 -12.22
CA LEU A 90 0.36 -6.39 -11.59
C LEU A 90 0.22 -6.75 -10.12
N ALA A 91 -0.63 -6.04 -9.37
CA ALA A 91 -0.87 -6.39 -7.98
C ALA A 91 -1.55 -7.76 -7.84
N ALA A 92 -2.53 -8.06 -8.72
CA ALA A 92 -3.19 -9.36 -8.77
C ALA A 92 -2.23 -10.49 -9.17
N ALA A 93 -1.39 -10.27 -10.18
CA ALA A 93 -0.39 -11.25 -10.64
C ALA A 93 0.68 -11.56 -9.58
N GLY A 94 1.02 -10.61 -8.72
CA GLY A 94 1.87 -10.81 -7.55
C GLY A 94 1.16 -11.47 -6.37
N GLY A 95 -0.15 -11.66 -6.45
CA GLY A 95 -0.99 -12.20 -5.37
C GLY A 95 -1.11 -11.27 -4.18
N PHE A 96 -0.93 -9.95 -4.37
CA PHE A 96 -1.08 -8.97 -3.29
C PHE A 96 -2.53 -8.79 -2.89
N GLU A 97 -2.80 -8.86 -1.58
CA GLU A 97 -4.15 -8.72 -1.01
C GLU A 97 -4.41 -7.31 -0.48
N VAL A 98 -3.34 -6.55 -0.24
CA VAL A 98 -3.42 -5.18 0.31
C VAL A 98 -2.49 -4.26 -0.45
N ALA A 99 -3.02 -3.11 -0.86
CA ALA A 99 -2.27 -1.98 -1.42
C ALA A 99 -2.23 -0.82 -0.43
N LEU A 100 -1.03 -0.36 -0.12
CA LEU A 100 -0.75 0.85 0.65
C LEU A 100 -0.78 2.03 -0.30
N LEU A 101 -1.59 3.05 -0.02
CA LEU A 101 -1.82 4.19 -0.90
C LEU A 101 -1.32 5.53 -0.35
N ALA A 102 -0.87 5.59 0.91
CA ALA A 102 -0.27 6.80 1.44
C ALA A 102 1.14 6.96 0.88
N ASN A 103 1.28 7.82 -0.13
CA ASN A 103 2.52 8.23 -0.76
C ASN A 103 2.35 9.59 -1.46
N ASN A 104 3.43 10.15 -1.97
CA ASN A 104 3.48 11.47 -2.60
C ASN A 104 2.98 11.48 -4.07
N HIS A 105 2.63 10.32 -4.64
CA HIS A 105 2.20 10.19 -6.04
C HIS A 105 0.73 9.79 -6.21
N THR A 106 0.10 9.19 -5.21
CA THR A 106 -1.31 8.74 -5.31
C THR A 106 -2.28 9.86 -5.73
N GLY A 107 -1.97 11.12 -5.35
CA GLY A 107 -2.75 12.31 -5.68
C GLY A 107 -2.34 13.04 -6.96
N ASP A 108 -1.43 12.54 -7.78
CA ASP A 108 -0.82 13.24 -8.91
C ASP A 108 -1.81 13.73 -10.00
N TYR A 109 -2.97 13.13 -10.08
CA TYR A 109 -4.05 13.49 -11.01
C TYR A 109 -5.33 13.91 -10.28
N GLY A 110 -5.17 14.35 -9.04
CA GLY A 110 -6.24 14.94 -8.23
C GLY A 110 -7.09 13.92 -7.47
N PRO A 111 -8.01 14.44 -6.66
CA PRO A 111 -8.78 13.64 -5.70
C PRO A 111 -9.71 12.62 -6.37
N GLU A 112 -10.26 12.93 -7.54
CA GLU A 112 -11.14 12.00 -8.26
C GLU A 112 -10.40 10.77 -8.76
N MET A 113 -9.16 10.95 -9.27
CA MET A 113 -8.33 9.84 -9.76
C MET A 113 -7.76 9.00 -8.62
N LEU A 114 -7.53 9.60 -7.46
CA LEU A 114 -7.22 8.87 -6.24
C LEU A 114 -8.38 7.94 -5.84
N LEU A 115 -9.60 8.44 -5.81
CA LEU A 115 -10.79 7.63 -5.50
C LEU A 115 -11.04 6.54 -6.56
N GLN A 116 -10.81 6.86 -7.84
CA GLN A 116 -10.84 5.86 -8.91
C GLN A 116 -9.80 4.74 -8.68
N THR A 117 -8.60 5.10 -8.23
CA THR A 117 -7.54 4.12 -7.92
C THR A 117 -7.98 3.14 -6.83
N ILE A 118 -8.58 3.65 -5.75
CA ILE A 118 -9.17 2.84 -4.68
C ILE A 118 -10.22 1.87 -5.26
N ASP A 119 -11.14 2.37 -6.07
CA ASP A 119 -12.20 1.56 -6.68
C ASP A 119 -11.65 0.49 -7.63
N VAL A 120 -10.69 0.82 -8.49
CA VAL A 120 -10.05 -0.12 -9.43
C VAL A 120 -9.37 -1.27 -8.69
N LEU A 121 -8.60 -0.98 -7.63
CA LEU A 121 -7.94 -2.01 -6.82
C LEU A 121 -8.96 -2.88 -6.07
N ASN A 122 -9.96 -2.25 -5.44
CA ASN A 122 -10.99 -2.97 -4.69
C ASN A 122 -11.82 -3.91 -5.58
N ARG A 123 -12.15 -3.52 -6.82
CA ARG A 123 -12.84 -4.39 -7.80
C ARG A 123 -12.03 -5.62 -8.18
N ARG A 124 -10.71 -5.59 -8.02
CA ARG A 124 -9.83 -6.75 -8.21
C ARG A 124 -9.61 -7.56 -6.93
N GLY A 125 -10.33 -7.25 -5.86
CA GLY A 125 -10.19 -7.92 -4.56
C GLY A 125 -8.98 -7.47 -3.75
N ILE A 126 -8.28 -6.41 -4.16
CA ILE A 126 -7.12 -5.84 -3.47
C ILE A 126 -7.63 -4.74 -2.55
N ARG A 127 -7.55 -4.96 -1.24
CA ARG A 127 -7.96 -3.97 -0.24
C ARG A 127 -6.97 -2.83 -0.15
N THR A 128 -7.46 -1.64 0.11
CA THR A 128 -6.64 -0.43 0.17
C THR A 128 -6.60 0.17 1.57
N VAL A 129 -5.51 0.85 1.90
CA VAL A 129 -5.33 1.60 3.15
C VAL A 129 -4.39 2.77 2.92
N GLY A 130 -4.57 3.85 3.68
CA GLY A 130 -3.71 5.04 3.60
C GLY A 130 -4.20 6.10 2.63
N ALA A 131 -5.41 5.96 2.07
CA ALA A 131 -6.09 6.99 1.29
C ALA A 131 -7.60 6.87 1.44
N GLY A 132 -8.33 7.96 1.24
CA GLY A 132 -9.78 7.97 1.40
C GLY A 132 -10.43 9.26 0.90
N ALA A 133 -11.76 9.33 1.00
CA ALA A 133 -12.56 10.47 0.55
C ALA A 133 -12.42 11.71 1.46
N ASN A 134 -11.82 11.53 2.62
CA ASN A 134 -11.51 12.59 3.59
C ASN A 134 -10.43 12.09 4.56
N LEU A 135 -9.98 12.96 5.46
CA LEU A 135 -8.93 12.64 6.42
C LEU A 135 -9.28 11.46 7.34
N GLU A 136 -10.53 11.38 7.81
CA GLU A 136 -10.97 10.29 8.68
C GLU A 136 -10.88 8.92 7.98
N GLU A 137 -11.36 8.85 6.75
CA GLU A 137 -11.28 7.63 5.94
C GLU A 137 -9.84 7.27 5.58
N ALA A 138 -9.03 8.26 5.19
CA ALA A 138 -7.63 8.04 4.81
C ALA A 138 -6.79 7.46 5.97
N GLU A 139 -7.01 7.93 7.21
CA GLU A 139 -6.29 7.49 8.40
C GLU A 139 -6.82 6.18 9.01
N LYS A 140 -7.99 5.71 8.55
CA LYS A 140 -8.64 4.50 9.08
C LYS A 140 -7.77 3.27 8.81
N PRO A 141 -7.47 2.46 9.83
CA PRO A 141 -6.71 1.23 9.61
C PRO A 141 -7.53 0.21 8.81
N LEU A 142 -6.85 -0.52 7.97
CA LEU A 142 -7.40 -1.75 7.41
C LEU A 142 -7.29 -2.85 8.48
N THR A 143 -8.44 -3.36 8.93
CA THR A 143 -8.48 -4.50 9.85
C THR A 143 -8.87 -5.75 9.10
N LEU A 144 -8.10 -6.81 9.28
CA LEU A 144 -8.32 -8.11 8.63
C LEU A 144 -7.86 -9.26 9.52
N THR A 145 -8.27 -10.47 9.16
CA THR A 145 -7.75 -11.71 9.78
C THR A 145 -6.93 -12.47 8.75
N ALA A 146 -5.69 -12.82 9.10
CA ALA A 146 -4.82 -13.66 8.30
C ALA A 146 -3.97 -14.54 9.22
N GLY A 147 -3.70 -15.78 8.84
CA GLY A 147 -2.98 -16.74 9.67
C GLY A 147 -3.62 -16.99 11.05
N GLY A 148 -4.92 -16.70 11.19
CA GLY A 148 -5.63 -16.81 12.47
C GLY A 148 -5.46 -15.61 13.41
N GLU A 149 -4.68 -14.59 13.03
CA GLU A 149 -4.47 -13.37 13.82
C GLU A 149 -5.28 -12.19 13.25
N LYS A 150 -5.78 -11.34 14.13
CA LYS A 150 -6.42 -10.07 13.77
C LYS A 150 -5.36 -8.98 13.64
N ILE A 151 -5.27 -8.41 12.45
CA ILE A 151 -4.22 -7.45 12.09
C ILE A 151 -4.85 -6.11 11.76
N ALA A 152 -4.29 -5.03 12.32
CA ALA A 152 -4.60 -3.67 11.93
C ALA A 152 -3.40 -3.08 11.16
N ILE A 153 -3.63 -2.62 9.94
CA ILE A 153 -2.60 -2.03 9.08
C ILE A 153 -2.90 -0.54 8.92
N PHE A 154 -1.93 0.28 9.25
CA PHE A 154 -1.92 1.72 8.98
C PHE A 154 -0.88 2.02 7.90
N ASN A 155 -1.17 3.03 7.09
CA ASN A 155 -0.20 3.56 6.14
C ASN A 155 -0.31 5.09 6.13
N PHE A 156 0.81 5.77 6.35
CA PHE A 156 0.91 7.22 6.39
C PHE A 156 2.05 7.69 5.51
N CYS A 157 1.95 8.88 4.93
CA CYS A 157 3.01 9.51 4.16
C CYS A 157 3.39 10.88 4.69
N GLU A 158 4.55 11.37 4.29
CA GLU A 158 4.95 12.75 4.52
C GLU A 158 3.92 13.72 3.96
N HIS A 159 3.84 14.90 4.58
CA HIS A 159 2.86 15.93 4.18
C HIS A 159 3.41 16.72 2.99
N GLU A 160 3.24 16.16 1.79
CA GLU A 160 3.65 16.80 0.53
C GLU A 160 2.43 17.17 -0.32
N PHE A 161 2.14 16.38 -1.36
CA PHE A 161 1.06 16.62 -2.31
C PHE A 161 -0.09 15.63 -2.11
N GLY A 162 -1.32 16.08 -2.37
CA GLY A 162 -2.49 15.20 -2.41
C GLY A 162 -2.88 14.58 -1.07
N THR A 163 -2.44 15.15 0.07
CA THR A 163 -2.86 14.67 1.38
C THR A 163 -4.32 15.01 1.68
N ALA A 164 -5.00 14.07 2.34
CA ALA A 164 -6.40 14.20 2.71
C ALA A 164 -6.63 15.36 3.69
N GLN A 165 -7.75 16.04 3.53
CA GLN A 165 -8.24 17.05 4.44
C GLN A 165 -9.63 16.65 4.98
N GLU A 166 -10.16 17.42 5.92
CA GLU A 166 -11.44 17.12 6.57
C GLU A 166 -12.57 16.80 5.58
N ASN A 167 -12.62 17.55 4.45
CA ASN A 167 -13.65 17.38 3.40
C ASN A 167 -13.05 17.22 2.01
N MET A 168 -11.82 16.70 1.90
CA MET A 168 -11.15 16.51 0.62
C MET A 168 -10.44 15.15 0.58
N PRO A 169 -10.66 14.37 -0.50
CA PRO A 169 -9.95 13.12 -0.71
C PRO A 169 -8.45 13.29 -0.77
N GLY A 170 -7.72 12.29 -0.31
CA GLY A 170 -6.26 12.31 -0.35
C GLY A 170 -5.62 11.13 0.36
N SER A 171 -4.30 11.13 0.41
CA SER A 171 -3.47 10.21 1.17
C SER A 171 -3.39 10.59 2.65
N ALA A 172 -3.22 9.60 3.53
CA ALA A 172 -3.15 9.80 4.97
C ALA A 172 -1.82 10.45 5.39
N PRO A 173 -1.84 11.68 5.95
CA PRO A 173 -0.62 12.36 6.33
C PRO A 173 -0.01 11.82 7.63
N GLN A 174 1.30 11.98 7.78
CA GLN A 174 1.98 11.79 9.06
C GLN A 174 1.63 12.92 10.03
N LEU A 175 0.69 12.66 10.92
CA LEU A 175 0.29 13.53 12.02
C LEU A 175 0.65 12.85 13.34
N PRO A 176 1.89 12.97 13.87
CA PRO A 176 2.47 12.06 14.86
C PRO A 176 1.59 11.80 16.07
N LEU A 177 1.05 12.84 16.73
CA LEU A 177 0.21 12.68 17.90
C LEU A 177 -1.14 12.01 17.59
N ARG A 178 -1.72 12.32 16.44
CA ARG A 178 -2.99 11.75 15.99
C ARG A 178 -2.79 10.29 15.57
N ASN A 179 -1.77 10.02 14.77
CA ASN A 179 -1.45 8.68 14.31
C ASN A 179 -1.09 7.75 15.49
N LEU A 180 -0.28 8.21 16.46
CA LEU A 180 0.06 7.44 17.65
C LEU A 180 -1.19 7.08 18.50
N ARG A 181 -2.16 7.97 18.63
CA ARG A 181 -3.42 7.69 19.33
C ARG A 181 -4.23 6.61 18.60
N ALA A 182 -4.36 6.72 17.28
CA ALA A 182 -5.07 5.72 16.47
C ALA A 182 -4.41 4.34 16.55
N VAL A 183 -3.07 4.29 16.46
CA VAL A 183 -2.29 3.05 16.62
C VAL A 183 -2.48 2.44 18.01
N ALA A 184 -2.41 3.26 19.08
CA ALA A 184 -2.60 2.80 20.45
C ALA A 184 -4.03 2.26 20.70
N GLU A 185 -5.05 2.86 20.06
CA GLU A 185 -6.42 2.37 20.13
C GLU A 185 -6.57 1.03 19.39
N ALA A 186 -6.04 0.90 18.19
CA ALA A 186 -6.07 -0.34 17.43
C ALA A 186 -5.37 -1.50 18.17
N ALA A 187 -4.26 -1.21 18.86
CA ALA A 187 -3.51 -2.19 19.64
C ALA A 187 -4.28 -2.81 20.82
N ARG A 188 -5.43 -2.23 21.21
CA ARG A 188 -6.30 -2.80 22.25
C ARG A 188 -7.17 -3.95 21.74
N SER A 189 -7.38 -4.03 20.43
CA SER A 189 -8.35 -4.95 19.82
C SER A 189 -7.80 -5.79 18.69
N ALA A 190 -6.56 -5.54 18.25
CA ALA A 190 -5.84 -6.31 17.25
C ALA A 190 -4.70 -7.12 17.89
N ASP A 191 -4.45 -8.31 17.39
CA ASP A 191 -3.31 -9.14 17.82
C ASP A 191 -1.98 -8.56 17.32
N ARG A 192 -2.02 -7.92 16.14
CA ARG A 192 -0.88 -7.23 15.52
C ARG A 192 -1.30 -5.86 14.99
N VAL A 193 -0.41 -4.89 15.14
CA VAL A 193 -0.52 -3.59 14.47
C VAL A 193 0.71 -3.37 13.61
N VAL A 194 0.47 -3.08 12.34
CA VAL A 194 1.51 -2.76 11.36
C VAL A 194 1.35 -1.32 10.94
N VAL A 195 2.43 -0.56 10.98
CA VAL A 195 2.45 0.84 10.52
C VAL A 195 3.48 0.95 9.42
N ALA A 196 3.03 1.26 8.21
CA ALA A 196 3.87 1.58 7.08
C ALA A 196 3.98 3.10 6.93
N LEU A 197 5.19 3.59 6.80
CA LEU A 197 5.49 5.00 6.57
C LEU A 197 6.15 5.15 5.22
N HIS A 198 5.63 6.05 4.39
CA HIS A 198 6.21 6.43 3.11
C HIS A 198 6.77 7.84 3.22
N GLY A 199 8.03 8.02 2.84
CA GLY A 199 8.71 9.30 2.87
C GLY A 199 10.23 9.13 2.89
N GLY A 200 10.95 10.22 2.78
CA GLY A 200 12.39 10.28 2.74
C GLY A 200 12.89 11.27 1.67
N HIS A 201 14.18 11.39 1.52
CA HIS A 201 14.78 12.13 0.42
C HIS A 201 14.93 11.22 -0.80
N GLU A 202 14.37 11.65 -1.90
CA GLU A 202 14.59 11.08 -3.23
C GLU A 202 15.80 11.70 -3.92
#